data_29ededf57522d18af305166873aac22f
#
_entry.id   29ededf57522d18af305166873aac22f
#
_cell.length_a   1.000
_cell.length_b   1.000
_cell.length_c   1.000
_cell.angle_alpha   90.00
_cell.angle_beta   90.00
_cell.angle_gamma   90.00
#
_symmetry.space_group_name_H-M   'P 1'
#
loop_
_entity.id
_entity.type
_entity.pdbx_description
1 polymer ?
#
loop_
_entity_poly.entity_id
_entity_poly.type
_entity_poly.pdbx_seq_one_letter_code
_entity_poly.pdbx_strand_id
1 'polypeptide(L)'
;MLGQAPDPEFVKEIKELVMQHEEVLGIHDMAVHDYGPGRVMVSLHAEVSGDGNIYELHDLIDRIERELKEKLHCETVIHMDPIDVGNVKTVEMKEEMVKLVKAIDERLTIHDFRMVTGTTHHNMIFDVVIPADFKLSQEELKDIIQKKVWEKWPDYYVVIDVDTAYVLSLIHI
;
A
#
# COMPACT_ATOMS: atom_id res chain seq x y z
N MET A 1 -15.16 -7.73 22.40
CA MET A 1 -15.67 -7.71 21.02
C MET A 1 -14.47 -7.69 20.11
N LEU A 2 -14.28 -8.74 19.32
CA LEU A 2 -13.26 -8.77 18.26
C LEU A 2 -13.79 -7.95 17.09
N GLY A 3 -13.05 -6.96 16.64
CA GLY A 3 -13.30 -6.29 15.36
C GLY A 3 -13.90 -4.88 15.40
N GLN A 4 -13.56 -4.05 16.36
CA GLN A 4 -13.75 -2.60 16.14
C GLN A 4 -12.75 -2.08 15.11
N ALA A 5 -13.25 -1.31 14.14
CA ALA A 5 -12.38 -0.58 13.23
C ALA A 5 -11.45 0.34 14.05
N PRO A 6 -10.17 0.46 13.68
CA PRO A 6 -9.25 1.35 14.37
C PRO A 6 -9.73 2.80 14.27
N ASP A 7 -9.39 3.60 15.28
CA ASP A 7 -9.66 5.03 15.27
C ASP A 7 -8.98 5.68 14.05
N PRO A 8 -9.73 6.35 13.15
CA PRO A 8 -9.17 7.00 11.97
C PRO A 8 -8.09 8.05 12.29
N GLU A 9 -8.22 8.75 13.43
CA GLU A 9 -7.22 9.74 13.85
C GLU A 9 -5.91 9.05 14.26
N PHE A 10 -5.98 7.93 14.96
CA PHE A 10 -4.81 7.13 15.32
C PHE A 10 -4.09 6.57 14.09
N VAL A 11 -4.83 6.08 13.10
CA VAL A 11 -4.27 5.62 11.81
C VAL A 11 -3.55 6.76 11.09
N LYS A 12 -4.14 7.96 11.09
CA LYS A 12 -3.54 9.15 10.51
C LYS A 12 -2.23 9.55 11.21
N GLU A 13 -2.21 9.55 12.55
CA GLU A 13 -1.01 9.86 13.34
C GLU A 13 0.13 8.89 13.03
N ILE A 14 -0.15 7.58 12.90
CA ILE A 14 0.84 6.58 12.49
C ILE A 14 1.42 6.93 11.11
N LYS A 15 0.55 7.18 10.13
CA LYS A 15 0.97 7.51 8.76
C LYS A 15 1.82 8.78 8.72
N GLU A 16 1.40 9.83 9.42
CA GLU A 16 2.13 11.10 9.49
C GLU A 16 3.52 10.92 10.10
N LEU A 17 3.64 10.16 11.20
CA LEU A 17 4.90 9.91 11.84
C LEU A 17 5.86 9.13 10.93
N VAL A 18 5.39 8.07 10.31
CA VAL A 18 6.21 7.26 9.39
C VAL A 18 6.65 8.07 8.18
N MET A 19 5.74 8.85 7.58
CA MET A 19 6.01 9.67 6.40
C MET A 19 6.83 10.94 6.66
N GLN A 20 7.09 11.30 7.93
CA GLN A 20 8.06 12.37 8.27
C GLN A 20 9.50 12.00 7.89
N HIS A 21 9.80 10.73 7.76
CA HIS A 21 11.10 10.24 7.33
C HIS A 21 11.19 10.26 5.80
N GLU A 22 12.08 11.09 5.25
CA GLU A 22 12.20 11.32 3.81
C GLU A 22 12.56 10.07 3.00
N GLU A 23 13.21 9.10 3.63
CA GLU A 23 13.60 7.82 3.03
C GLU A 23 12.41 6.88 2.82
N VAL A 24 11.28 7.12 3.52
CA VAL A 24 10.03 6.38 3.32
C VAL A 24 9.26 7.02 2.17
N LEU A 25 9.12 6.29 1.08
CA LEU A 25 8.47 6.74 -0.15
C LEU A 25 6.96 6.56 -0.14
N GLY A 26 6.46 5.61 0.67
CA GLY A 26 5.05 5.30 0.80
C GLY A 26 4.78 4.25 1.87
N ILE A 27 3.49 4.07 2.16
CA ILE A 27 2.99 3.08 3.11
C ILE A 27 1.82 2.34 2.47
N HIS A 28 1.75 1.02 2.66
CA HIS A 28 0.59 0.21 2.30
C HIS A 28 0.38 -0.94 3.29
N ASP A 29 -0.73 -1.66 3.13
CA ASP A 29 -1.10 -2.84 3.93
C ASP A 29 -0.99 -2.61 5.45
N MET A 30 -1.50 -1.47 5.94
CA MET A 30 -1.54 -1.20 7.37
C MET A 30 -2.67 -1.96 8.04
N ALA A 31 -2.34 -2.73 9.07
CA ALA A 31 -3.29 -3.36 9.97
C ALA A 31 -3.06 -2.91 11.41
N VAL A 32 -4.14 -2.54 12.09
CA VAL A 32 -4.13 -2.13 13.49
C VAL A 32 -4.99 -3.09 14.30
N HIS A 33 -4.39 -3.70 15.31
CA HIS A 33 -5.05 -4.62 16.20
C HIS A 33 -5.07 -4.05 17.62
N ASP A 34 -6.24 -3.77 18.15
CA ASP A 34 -6.44 -3.28 19.50
C ASP A 34 -6.88 -4.43 20.43
N TYR A 35 -6.00 -4.80 21.34
CA TYR A 35 -6.25 -5.82 22.37
C TYR A 35 -6.61 -5.23 23.73
N GLY A 36 -6.92 -3.94 23.79
CA GLY A 36 -7.24 -3.21 25.01
C GLY A 36 -6.16 -2.22 25.43
N PRO A 37 -6.35 -1.50 26.56
CA PRO A 37 -5.45 -0.44 26.99
C PRO A 37 -3.98 -0.86 27.06
N GLY A 38 -3.12 -0.14 26.33
CA GLY A 38 -1.68 -0.39 26.27
C GLY A 38 -1.28 -1.64 25.47
N ARG A 39 -2.18 -2.21 24.67
CA ARG A 39 -1.93 -3.41 23.85
C ARG A 39 -2.36 -3.23 22.41
N VAL A 40 -1.89 -2.18 21.79
CA VAL A 40 -2.13 -1.94 20.35
C VAL A 40 -0.94 -2.47 19.55
N MET A 41 -1.21 -3.30 18.56
CA MET A 41 -0.22 -3.82 17.63
C MET A 41 -0.53 -3.30 16.22
N VAL A 42 0.51 -2.85 15.54
CA VAL A 42 0.43 -2.33 14.18
C VAL A 42 1.38 -3.13 13.30
N SER A 43 0.92 -3.51 12.13
CA SER A 43 1.79 -3.96 11.05
C SER A 43 1.57 -3.06 9.84
N LEU A 44 2.62 -2.73 9.14
CA LEU A 44 2.54 -1.95 7.91
C LEU A 44 3.72 -2.27 7.00
N HIS A 45 3.57 -1.95 5.74
CA HIS A 45 4.64 -1.97 4.76
C HIS A 45 5.15 -0.55 4.52
N ALA A 46 6.46 -0.36 4.60
CA ALA A 46 7.13 0.91 4.28
C ALA A 46 7.93 0.75 2.99
N GLU A 47 7.62 1.58 2.02
CA GLU A 47 8.30 1.62 0.74
C GLU A 47 9.56 2.46 0.84
N VAL A 48 10.69 1.91 0.41
CA VAL A 48 12.00 2.57 0.43
C VAL A 48 12.68 2.42 -0.93
N SER A 49 13.74 3.19 -1.19
CA SER A 49 14.49 3.02 -2.44
C SER A 49 15.18 1.66 -2.50
N GLY A 50 14.98 0.93 -3.60
CA GLY A 50 15.67 -0.34 -3.87
C GLY A 50 17.19 -0.22 -4.02
N ASP A 51 17.68 0.97 -4.31
CA ASP A 51 19.12 1.28 -4.41
C ASP A 51 19.75 1.67 -3.06
N GLY A 52 18.96 1.71 -1.97
CA GLY A 52 19.41 2.12 -0.65
C GLY A 52 20.33 1.09 0.02
N ASN A 53 21.17 1.57 0.95
CA ASN A 53 21.99 0.70 1.77
C ASN A 53 21.12 -0.05 2.78
N ILE A 54 21.15 -1.37 2.76
CA ILE A 54 20.28 -2.22 3.60
C ILE A 54 20.49 -1.97 5.10
N TYR A 55 21.71 -1.70 5.55
CA TYR A 55 21.98 -1.43 6.96
C TYR A 55 21.42 -0.09 7.43
N GLU A 56 21.52 0.94 6.57
CA GLU A 56 20.97 2.27 6.87
C GLU A 56 19.45 2.24 6.86
N LEU A 57 18.84 1.54 5.89
CA LEU A 57 17.40 1.38 5.81
C LEU A 57 16.85 0.57 6.99
N HIS A 58 17.54 -0.49 7.38
CA HIS A 58 17.15 -1.27 8.56
C HIS A 58 17.22 -0.43 9.85
N ASP A 59 18.28 0.36 10.04
CA ASP A 59 18.41 1.28 11.19
C ASP A 59 17.29 2.33 11.20
N LEU A 60 16.92 2.84 10.04
CA LEU A 60 15.78 3.74 9.88
C LEU A 60 14.48 3.09 10.35
N ILE A 61 14.19 1.87 9.87
CA ILE A 61 12.99 1.13 10.27
C ILE A 61 12.95 0.91 11.80
N ASP A 62 14.04 0.46 12.38
CA ASP A 62 14.16 0.30 13.84
C ASP A 62 13.87 1.61 14.59
N ARG A 63 14.34 2.75 14.09
CA ARG A 63 14.06 4.06 14.67
C ARG A 63 12.59 4.41 14.60
N ILE A 64 11.96 4.21 13.46
CA ILE A 64 10.54 4.47 13.26
C ILE A 64 9.69 3.62 14.22
N GLU A 65 9.98 2.32 14.34
CA GLU A 65 9.29 1.43 15.28
C GLU A 65 9.40 1.89 16.73
N ARG A 66 10.59 2.35 17.15
CA ARG A 66 10.80 2.94 18.48
C ARG A 66 10.03 4.24 18.67
N GLU A 67 10.04 5.13 17.68
CA GLU A 67 9.28 6.39 17.76
C GLU A 67 7.77 6.15 17.87
N LEU A 68 7.23 5.20 17.13
CA LEU A 68 5.83 4.80 17.24
C LEU A 68 5.49 4.29 18.64
N LYS A 69 6.36 3.46 19.20
CA LYS A 69 6.21 2.96 20.58
C LYS A 69 6.24 4.08 21.62
N GLU A 70 7.19 4.99 21.50
CA GLU A 70 7.39 6.09 22.46
C GLU A 70 6.28 7.16 22.37
N LYS A 71 5.88 7.54 21.15
CA LYS A 71 4.95 8.64 20.92
C LYS A 71 3.48 8.19 20.88
N LEU A 72 3.20 7.02 20.33
CA LEU A 72 1.84 6.51 20.12
C LEU A 72 1.50 5.26 20.93
N HIS A 73 2.44 4.77 21.74
CA HIS A 73 2.24 3.63 22.65
C HIS A 73 1.71 2.36 21.96
N CYS A 74 2.18 2.09 20.76
CA CYS A 74 1.85 0.88 19.99
C CYS A 74 3.10 0.07 19.65
N GLU A 75 2.97 -1.25 19.69
CA GLU A 75 4.00 -2.14 19.15
C GLU A 75 3.82 -2.22 17.65
N THR A 76 4.87 -1.92 16.89
CA THR A 76 4.79 -1.89 15.42
C THR A 76 5.82 -2.82 14.81
N VAL A 77 5.41 -3.54 13.77
CA VAL A 77 6.29 -4.29 12.88
C VAL A 77 6.19 -3.71 11.49
N ILE A 78 7.30 -3.26 10.96
CA ILE A 78 7.38 -2.65 9.62
C ILE A 78 8.06 -3.61 8.65
N HIS A 79 7.32 -4.05 7.64
CA HIS A 79 7.90 -4.76 6.50
C HIS A 79 8.46 -3.75 5.50
N MET A 80 9.74 -3.86 5.20
CA MET A 80 10.43 -2.95 4.29
C MET A 80 10.32 -3.45 2.85
N ASP A 81 9.73 -2.65 1.97
CA ASP A 81 9.58 -2.95 0.55
C ASP A 81 10.49 -2.06 -0.31
N PRO A 82 11.51 -2.65 -0.96
CA PRO A 82 12.40 -1.90 -1.86
C PRO A 82 11.70 -1.62 -3.20
N ILE A 83 11.43 -0.36 -3.49
CA ILE A 83 10.76 0.10 -4.71
C ILE A 83 11.78 0.34 -5.83
N ASP A 84 11.48 -0.17 -7.00
CA ASP A 84 12.22 0.10 -8.24
C ASP A 84 11.92 1.52 -8.76
N VAL A 85 12.80 2.45 -8.44
CA VAL A 85 12.65 3.85 -8.89
C VAL A 85 13.27 4.01 -10.29
N GLY A 86 12.46 4.48 -11.26
CA GLY A 86 12.93 4.82 -12.61
C GLY A 86 13.18 3.65 -13.56
N ASN A 87 12.69 2.46 -13.24
CA ASN A 87 12.86 1.29 -14.10
C ASN A 87 11.88 1.34 -15.30
N VAL A 88 12.40 1.11 -16.52
CA VAL A 88 11.61 1.05 -17.77
C VAL A 88 10.50 -0.01 -17.66
N LYS A 89 10.79 -1.15 -17.05
CA LYS A 89 9.81 -2.23 -16.84
C LYS A 89 8.61 -1.78 -16.00
N THR A 90 8.83 -0.91 -15.03
CA THR A 90 7.74 -0.35 -14.22
C THR A 90 6.77 0.47 -15.07
N VAL A 91 7.29 1.25 -16.02
CA VAL A 91 6.46 2.05 -16.95
C VAL A 91 5.66 1.14 -17.87
N GLU A 92 6.29 0.13 -18.45
CA GLU A 92 5.62 -0.86 -19.32
C GLU A 92 4.50 -1.60 -18.58
N MET A 93 4.78 -2.07 -17.36
CA MET A 93 3.80 -2.78 -16.55
C MET A 93 2.64 -1.88 -16.12
N LYS A 94 2.90 -0.60 -15.83
CA LYS A 94 1.84 0.38 -15.57
C LYS A 94 0.88 0.49 -16.75
N GLU A 95 1.40 0.62 -17.98
CA GLU A 95 0.58 0.70 -19.20
C GLU A 95 -0.27 -0.57 -19.39
N GLU A 96 0.31 -1.73 -19.15
CA GLU A 96 -0.41 -3.00 -19.23
C GLU A 96 -1.53 -3.09 -18.16
N MET A 97 -1.28 -2.64 -16.94
CA MET A 97 -2.28 -2.60 -15.88
C MET A 97 -3.41 -1.62 -16.18
N VAL A 98 -3.11 -0.45 -16.73
CA VAL A 98 -4.14 0.50 -17.17
C VAL A 98 -5.07 -0.14 -18.20
N LYS A 99 -4.53 -0.86 -19.20
CA LYS A 99 -5.32 -1.57 -20.20
C LYS A 99 -6.19 -2.67 -19.58
N LEU A 100 -5.60 -3.46 -18.67
CA LEU A 100 -6.28 -4.56 -18.00
C LEU A 100 -7.46 -4.08 -17.16
N VAL A 101 -7.24 -3.04 -16.35
CA VAL A 101 -8.27 -2.46 -15.47
C VAL A 101 -9.39 -1.82 -16.28
N LYS A 102 -9.06 -1.08 -17.35
CA LYS A 102 -10.07 -0.49 -18.27
C LYS A 102 -10.87 -1.53 -19.06
N ALA A 103 -10.32 -2.71 -19.28
CA ALA A 103 -11.07 -3.82 -19.88
C ALA A 103 -12.13 -4.40 -18.94
N ILE A 104 -12.00 -4.20 -17.62
CA ILE A 104 -13.03 -4.56 -16.64
C ILE A 104 -14.17 -3.54 -16.65
N ASP A 105 -13.84 -2.26 -16.56
CA ASP A 105 -14.76 -1.12 -16.68
C ASP A 105 -13.96 0.11 -17.13
N GLU A 106 -14.36 0.77 -18.22
CA GLU A 106 -13.66 1.93 -18.79
C GLU A 106 -13.52 3.12 -17.84
N ARG A 107 -14.36 3.18 -16.81
CA ARG A 107 -14.36 4.26 -15.80
C ARG A 107 -13.32 4.07 -14.72
N LEU A 108 -12.71 2.90 -14.60
CA LEU A 108 -11.66 2.63 -13.63
C LEU A 108 -10.37 3.35 -14.03
N THR A 109 -9.70 3.93 -13.04
CA THR A 109 -8.38 4.56 -13.23
C THR A 109 -7.38 4.04 -12.22
N ILE A 110 -6.11 4.03 -12.62
CA ILE A 110 -4.97 3.62 -11.77
C ILE A 110 -4.16 4.85 -11.39
N HIS A 111 -3.75 4.90 -10.13
CA HIS A 111 -2.87 5.94 -9.57
C HIS A 111 -1.74 5.30 -8.77
N ASP A 112 -0.67 6.07 -8.56
CA ASP A 112 0.47 5.72 -7.70
C ASP A 112 1.08 4.34 -7.96
N PHE A 113 1.24 3.98 -9.24
CA PHE A 113 1.79 2.71 -9.64
C PHE A 113 3.29 2.61 -9.34
N ARG A 114 3.68 1.58 -8.60
CA ARG A 114 5.06 1.24 -8.28
C ARG A 114 5.25 -0.27 -8.18
N MET A 115 6.50 -0.72 -8.23
CA MET A 115 6.82 -2.16 -8.21
C MET A 115 7.90 -2.48 -7.17
N VAL A 116 7.74 -3.63 -6.54
CA VAL A 116 8.79 -4.32 -5.79
C VAL A 116 9.22 -5.51 -6.62
N THR A 117 10.46 -5.50 -7.09
CA THR A 117 10.99 -6.56 -7.94
C THR A 117 11.78 -7.58 -7.11
N GLY A 118 11.31 -8.81 -7.11
CA GLY A 118 11.98 -9.93 -6.47
C GLY A 118 12.68 -10.87 -7.48
N THR A 119 13.38 -11.86 -6.97
CA THR A 119 14.03 -12.89 -7.80
C THR A 119 13.08 -14.01 -8.22
N THR A 120 12.02 -14.24 -7.45
CA THR A 120 11.03 -15.29 -7.70
C THR A 120 9.65 -14.75 -8.08
N HIS A 121 9.32 -13.55 -7.64
CA HIS A 121 8.04 -12.90 -7.92
C HIS A 121 8.19 -11.38 -7.84
N HIS A 122 7.18 -10.69 -8.36
CA HIS A 122 7.11 -9.23 -8.40
C HIS A 122 5.79 -8.77 -7.81
N ASN A 123 5.80 -7.67 -7.05
CA ASN A 123 4.58 -7.03 -6.54
C ASN A 123 4.35 -5.71 -7.27
N MET A 124 3.16 -5.55 -7.80
CA MET A 124 2.68 -4.29 -8.37
C MET A 124 1.75 -3.63 -7.36
N ILE A 125 2.08 -2.43 -6.92
CA ILE A 125 1.35 -1.68 -5.91
C ILE A 125 0.72 -0.47 -6.60
N PHE A 126 -0.59 -0.31 -6.47
CA PHE A 126 -1.30 0.82 -7.09
C PHE A 126 -2.67 1.04 -6.48
N ASP A 127 -3.20 2.24 -6.67
CA ASP A 127 -4.55 2.61 -6.29
C ASP A 127 -5.49 2.47 -7.48
N VAL A 128 -6.70 1.96 -7.26
CA VAL A 128 -7.77 1.92 -8.25
C VAL A 128 -8.90 2.81 -7.79
N VAL A 129 -9.27 3.78 -8.61
CA VAL A 129 -10.43 4.63 -8.35
C VAL A 129 -11.65 4.06 -9.04
N ILE A 130 -12.69 3.77 -8.26
CA ILE A 130 -13.98 3.26 -8.73
C ILE A 130 -15.04 4.37 -8.73
N PRO A 131 -16.00 4.35 -9.66
CA PRO A 131 -17.16 5.24 -9.59
C PRO A 131 -18.08 4.88 -8.42
N ALA A 132 -18.86 5.86 -7.92
CA ALA A 132 -19.74 5.68 -6.76
C ALA A 132 -20.82 4.60 -6.97
N ASP A 133 -21.22 4.34 -8.22
CA ASP A 133 -22.22 3.35 -8.62
C ASP A 133 -21.61 1.99 -9.04
N PHE A 134 -20.33 1.78 -8.75
CA PHE A 134 -19.64 0.54 -9.08
C PHE A 134 -20.23 -0.65 -8.29
N LYS A 135 -20.57 -1.72 -9.00
CA LYS A 135 -21.39 -2.81 -8.43
C LYS A 135 -20.60 -3.90 -7.72
N LEU A 136 -19.33 -4.09 -8.08
CA LEU A 136 -18.49 -5.08 -7.44
C LEU A 136 -17.98 -4.56 -6.10
N SER A 137 -17.83 -5.45 -5.11
CA SER A 137 -17.12 -5.11 -3.89
C SER A 137 -15.63 -4.88 -4.17
N GLN A 138 -14.94 -4.20 -3.24
CA GLN A 138 -13.51 -3.99 -3.36
C GLN A 138 -12.75 -5.32 -3.45
N GLU A 139 -13.12 -6.30 -2.64
CA GLU A 139 -12.50 -7.63 -2.63
C GLU A 139 -12.74 -8.38 -3.94
N GLU A 140 -13.95 -8.34 -4.48
CA GLU A 140 -14.27 -8.94 -5.78
C GLU A 140 -13.44 -8.31 -6.91
N LEU A 141 -13.27 -6.99 -6.91
CA LEU A 141 -12.45 -6.28 -7.90
C LEU A 141 -10.97 -6.68 -7.80
N LYS A 142 -10.41 -6.72 -6.59
CA LYS A 142 -9.03 -7.15 -6.35
C LYS A 142 -8.79 -8.58 -6.83
N ASP A 143 -9.71 -9.49 -6.54
CA ASP A 143 -9.63 -10.90 -6.98
C ASP A 143 -9.67 -11.02 -8.50
N ILE A 144 -10.53 -10.27 -9.16
CA ILE A 144 -10.65 -10.27 -10.63
C ILE A 144 -9.35 -9.77 -11.25
N ILE A 145 -8.80 -8.67 -10.76
CA ILE A 145 -7.55 -8.10 -11.27
C ILE A 145 -6.41 -9.10 -11.07
N GLN A 146 -6.26 -9.68 -9.88
CA GLN A 146 -5.20 -10.65 -9.61
C GLN A 146 -5.29 -11.87 -10.53
N LYS A 147 -6.47 -12.43 -10.74
CA LYS A 147 -6.66 -13.57 -11.65
C LYS A 147 -6.28 -13.24 -13.08
N LYS A 148 -6.68 -12.07 -13.58
CA LYS A 148 -6.31 -11.60 -14.92
C LYS A 148 -4.80 -11.37 -15.07
N VAL A 149 -4.15 -10.88 -14.03
CA VAL A 149 -2.68 -10.74 -14.00
C VAL A 149 -2.02 -12.10 -14.10
N TRP A 150 -2.44 -13.08 -13.32
CA TRP A 150 -1.85 -14.43 -13.35
C TRP A 150 -2.02 -15.17 -14.68
N GLU A 151 -3.07 -14.86 -15.45
CA GLU A 151 -3.26 -15.42 -16.80
C GLU A 151 -2.13 -15.00 -17.76
N LYS A 152 -1.56 -13.80 -17.57
CA LYS A 152 -0.49 -13.26 -18.42
C LYS A 152 0.89 -13.37 -17.76
N TRP A 153 0.97 -13.12 -16.46
CA TRP A 153 2.21 -13.04 -15.68
C TRP A 153 2.04 -13.81 -14.37
N PRO A 154 2.33 -15.13 -14.35
CA PRO A 154 2.09 -16.00 -13.19
C PRO A 154 2.90 -15.65 -11.94
N ASP A 155 4.01 -14.96 -12.10
CA ASP A 155 4.93 -14.53 -11.04
C ASP A 155 4.68 -13.07 -10.55
N TYR A 156 3.58 -12.45 -11.00
CA TYR A 156 3.19 -11.10 -10.58
C TYR A 156 2.00 -11.13 -9.63
N TYR A 157 2.12 -10.36 -8.56
CA TYR A 157 1.07 -10.15 -7.57
C TYR A 157 0.65 -8.68 -7.57
N VAL A 158 -0.59 -8.41 -7.23
CA VAL A 158 -1.11 -7.04 -7.10
C VAL A 158 -1.42 -6.72 -5.66
N VAL A 159 -1.03 -5.53 -5.22
CA VAL A 159 -1.42 -4.92 -3.95
C VAL A 159 -2.19 -3.66 -4.29
N ILE A 160 -3.50 -3.66 -4.02
CA ILE A 160 -4.42 -2.64 -4.53
C ILE A 160 -5.15 -1.97 -3.37
N ASP A 161 -5.08 -0.64 -3.31
CA ASP A 161 -6.01 0.19 -2.55
C ASP A 161 -7.14 0.65 -3.47
N VAL A 162 -8.38 0.58 -3.00
CA VAL A 162 -9.56 0.97 -3.78
C VAL A 162 -10.18 2.22 -3.19
N ASP A 163 -10.17 3.30 -3.98
CA ASP A 163 -10.76 4.58 -3.65
C ASP A 163 -12.04 4.83 -4.44
N THR A 164 -12.99 5.53 -3.83
CA THR A 164 -14.21 5.95 -4.52
C THR A 164 -14.07 7.38 -5.01
N ALA A 165 -14.51 7.67 -6.23
CA ALA A 165 -14.33 8.96 -6.90
C ALA A 165 -14.82 10.19 -6.09
N TYR A 166 -15.87 10.05 -5.25
CA TYR A 166 -16.35 11.16 -4.41
C TYR A 166 -15.42 11.49 -3.23
N VAL A 167 -14.58 10.55 -2.78
CA VAL A 167 -13.59 10.81 -1.71
C VAL A 167 -12.49 11.71 -2.25
N LEU A 168 -12.07 11.54 -3.49
CA LEU A 168 -11.06 12.39 -4.14
C LEU A 168 -11.53 13.84 -4.32
N SER A 169 -12.84 14.08 -4.54
CA SER A 169 -13.38 15.43 -4.65
C SER A 169 -13.37 16.22 -3.33
N LEU A 170 -13.32 15.52 -2.19
CA LEU A 170 -13.22 16.12 -0.86
C LEU A 170 -11.78 16.42 -0.43
N ILE A 171 -10.80 15.74 -1.01
CA ILE A 171 -9.37 15.96 -0.72
C ILE A 171 -8.81 17.15 -1.51
N HIS A 172 -9.48 17.58 -2.59
CA HIS A 172 -9.06 18.70 -3.44
C HIS A 172 -9.75 20.04 -3.08
N ILE A 173 -10.47 20.08 -1.98
CA ILE A 173 -10.97 21.28 -1.35
C ILE A 173 -10.09 21.58 -0.12
#